data_85865ce0c951a7c8a91fa3e05387ed28
#
_entry.id   85865ce0c951a7c8a91fa3e05387ed28
#
_cell.length_a   1.000
_cell.length_b   1.000
_cell.length_c   1.000
_cell.angle_alpha   90.00
_cell.angle_beta   90.00
_cell.angle_gamma   90.00
#
_symmetry.space_group_name_H-M   'P 1'
#
loop_
_entity.id
_entity.type
_entity.pdbx_description
1 polymer ?
#
loop_
_entity_poly.entity_id
_entity_poly.type
_entity_poly.pdbx_seq_one_letter_code
_entity_poly.pdbx_strand_id
1 'polypeptide(L)'
;LANRQLEGTWGSHLIEVDAAGQQLRIIGQKAPVSGSSVKLTLDIHLQKAAEQALAQRRGAVVVLNVKTGAVLAMASGPSFDPNIFTRRITQAEWKRLQRQDNPFLNRALQGYPPASTFKIVTTTAGIESGKFSADSVLGTAAYISVGGHLFHEHGGGGYGTIGFRDAIAYSSNTFFYQVGLTVGPENIAKWGGRLGIGTTSNMGLEGGSRGSIPTPAEKERLFGEPWYAGDTVSTAIGQGLVQVTPLEMAVIVAAIANGGQRVQPHLFASETNTPKTRPQPTGMHQRTLETIRSGLIAVVQGGTGRQLNDGSIPLTAGKTGTAEVPGGQRNNALYVGYGPVNNPQIALAVIVENGGYGAEAAVPIAHQVFKAYFNKATSKSPLP
;
A
#
# COMPACT_ATOMS: atom_id res chain seq x y z
N LEU A 1 -10.20 15.41 -10.03
CA LEU A 1 -8.81 15.88 -10.05
C LEU A 1 -8.52 16.80 -11.25
N ALA A 2 -8.79 16.37 -12.48
CA ALA A 2 -8.41 17.08 -13.71
C ALA A 2 -9.58 17.78 -14.42
N ASN A 3 -10.74 17.91 -13.79
CA ASN A 3 -11.96 18.40 -14.46
C ASN A 3 -11.74 19.75 -15.14
N ARG A 4 -11.14 20.73 -14.45
CA ARG A 4 -10.87 22.07 -15.01
C ARG A 4 -9.99 22.06 -16.27
N GLN A 5 -9.09 21.05 -16.38
CA GLN A 5 -8.22 20.93 -17.57
C GLN A 5 -8.95 20.23 -18.73
N LEU A 6 -9.79 19.24 -18.41
CA LEU A 6 -10.48 18.42 -19.41
C LEU A 6 -11.75 19.07 -19.96
N GLU A 7 -12.46 19.85 -19.13
CA GLU A 7 -13.79 20.41 -19.46
C GLU A 7 -13.73 21.47 -20.56
N GLY A 8 -12.66 22.26 -20.64
CA GLY A 8 -12.53 23.39 -21.56
C GLY A 8 -13.49 24.55 -21.20
N THR A 9 -13.90 25.30 -22.21
CA THR A 9 -14.85 26.39 -22.04
C THR A 9 -15.98 26.26 -23.04
N TRP A 10 -17.20 26.26 -22.54
CA TRP A 10 -18.39 26.14 -23.37
C TRP A 10 -18.52 27.34 -24.31
N GLY A 11 -18.86 27.07 -25.57
CA GLY A 11 -19.34 28.06 -26.51
C GLY A 11 -20.76 28.46 -26.19
N SER A 12 -21.19 29.56 -26.76
CA SER A 12 -22.59 30.04 -26.64
C SER A 12 -23.05 30.74 -27.93
N HIS A 13 -24.34 30.60 -28.21
CA HIS A 13 -25.01 31.41 -29.23
C HIS A 13 -25.97 32.35 -28.53
N LEU A 14 -25.86 33.63 -28.86
CA LEU A 14 -26.86 34.60 -28.50
C LEU A 14 -27.86 34.67 -29.65
N ILE A 15 -29.09 34.29 -29.39
CA ILE A 15 -30.14 34.18 -30.38
C ILE A 15 -31.24 35.23 -30.10
N GLU A 16 -31.80 35.82 -31.15
CA GLU A 16 -33.02 36.60 -31.10
C GLU A 16 -34.20 35.67 -31.29
N VAL A 17 -35.22 35.80 -30.46
CA VAL A 17 -36.44 35.01 -30.54
C VAL A 17 -37.66 35.93 -30.67
N ASP A 18 -38.71 35.43 -31.31
CA ASP A 18 -40.02 36.09 -31.35
C ASP A 18 -40.81 35.93 -30.04
N ALA A 19 -42.01 36.48 -29.99
CA ALA A 19 -42.88 36.43 -28.85
C ALA A 19 -43.36 34.97 -28.51
N ALA A 20 -43.23 34.02 -29.46
CA ALA A 20 -43.53 32.59 -29.28
C ALA A 20 -42.29 31.76 -28.92
N GLY A 21 -41.12 32.39 -28.74
CA GLY A 21 -39.86 31.72 -28.42
C GLY A 21 -39.17 31.07 -29.63
N GLN A 22 -39.63 31.37 -30.87
CA GLN A 22 -38.99 30.84 -32.09
C GLN A 22 -37.74 31.64 -32.42
N GLN A 23 -36.67 30.96 -32.75
CA GLN A 23 -35.41 31.60 -33.13
C GLN A 23 -35.55 32.38 -34.44
N LEU A 24 -35.26 33.67 -34.40
CA LEU A 24 -35.26 34.55 -35.57
C LEU A 24 -33.87 34.62 -36.22
N ARG A 25 -32.84 34.87 -35.42
CA ARG A 25 -31.44 34.95 -35.90
C ARG A 25 -30.44 34.78 -34.76
N ILE A 26 -29.21 34.42 -35.11
CA ILE A 26 -28.06 34.46 -34.22
C ILE A 26 -27.46 35.87 -34.28
N ILE A 27 -27.40 36.56 -33.15
CA ILE A 27 -26.86 37.91 -33.01
C ILE A 27 -25.46 37.94 -32.43
N GLY A 28 -25.00 36.83 -31.86
CA GLY A 28 -23.63 36.66 -31.35
C GLY A 28 -23.26 35.21 -31.20
N GLN A 29 -21.99 34.91 -31.37
CA GLN A 29 -21.46 33.58 -31.18
C GLN A 29 -20.12 33.64 -30.45
N LYS A 30 -19.95 32.78 -29.44
CA LYS A 30 -18.68 32.50 -28.78
C LYS A 30 -18.28 31.07 -29.11
N ALA A 31 -17.12 30.89 -29.73
CA ALA A 31 -16.62 29.57 -30.03
C ALA A 31 -16.25 28.78 -28.73
N PRO A 32 -16.50 27.48 -28.67
CA PRO A 32 -16.01 26.65 -27.58
C PRO A 32 -14.48 26.54 -27.63
N VAL A 33 -13.87 26.41 -26.46
CA VAL A 33 -12.43 26.11 -26.32
C VAL A 33 -12.28 24.71 -25.77
N SER A 34 -11.63 23.83 -26.50
CA SER A 34 -11.39 22.43 -26.05
C SER A 34 -10.53 22.39 -24.80
N GLY A 35 -10.81 21.42 -23.94
CA GLY A 35 -9.94 21.13 -22.81
C GLY A 35 -8.56 20.62 -23.23
N SER A 36 -7.66 20.59 -22.29
CA SER A 36 -6.28 20.16 -22.51
C SER A 36 -6.10 18.68 -22.14
N SER A 37 -5.24 17.97 -22.86
CA SER A 37 -4.87 16.60 -22.55
C SER A 37 -4.16 16.51 -21.20
N VAL A 38 -4.47 15.48 -20.43
CA VAL A 38 -3.84 15.17 -19.14
C VAL A 38 -3.06 13.88 -19.25
N LYS A 39 -1.74 13.95 -19.00
CA LYS A 39 -0.88 12.76 -18.95
C LYS A 39 -0.75 12.27 -17.52
N LEU A 40 -1.17 11.02 -17.27
CA LEU A 40 -1.03 10.35 -15.99
C LEU A 40 0.28 9.57 -15.91
N THR A 41 0.69 9.23 -14.68
CA THR A 41 1.82 8.34 -14.41
C THR A 41 1.45 6.86 -14.58
N LEU A 42 0.16 6.55 -14.68
CA LEU A 42 -0.34 5.18 -14.80
C LEU A 42 0.20 4.50 -16.06
N ASP A 43 0.72 3.30 -15.88
CA ASP A 43 1.07 2.38 -16.95
C ASP A 43 -0.14 1.46 -17.23
N ILE A 44 -0.78 1.63 -18.38
CA ILE A 44 -2.02 0.89 -18.71
C ILE A 44 -1.83 -0.63 -18.73
N HIS A 45 -0.65 -1.12 -19.12
CA HIS A 45 -0.38 -2.55 -19.13
C HIS A 45 -0.24 -3.10 -17.71
N LEU A 46 0.43 -2.34 -16.83
CA LEU A 46 0.59 -2.71 -15.43
C LEU A 46 -0.74 -2.59 -14.68
N GLN A 47 -1.54 -1.56 -14.96
CA GLN A 47 -2.89 -1.40 -14.41
C GLN A 47 -3.79 -2.59 -14.77
N LYS A 48 -3.83 -2.96 -16.07
CA LYS A 48 -4.58 -4.14 -16.55
C LYS A 48 -4.10 -5.43 -15.89
N ALA A 49 -2.78 -5.62 -15.76
CA ALA A 49 -2.23 -6.80 -15.10
C ALA A 49 -2.64 -6.87 -13.63
N ALA A 50 -2.64 -5.74 -12.91
CA ALA A 50 -3.07 -5.68 -11.52
C ALA A 50 -4.58 -5.98 -11.37
N GLU A 51 -5.43 -5.43 -12.24
CA GLU A 51 -6.86 -5.70 -12.26
C GLU A 51 -7.16 -7.17 -12.58
N GLN A 52 -6.49 -7.73 -13.57
CA GLN A 52 -6.62 -9.15 -13.94
C GLN A 52 -6.15 -10.09 -12.83
N ALA A 53 -5.05 -9.75 -12.15
CA ALA A 53 -4.54 -10.53 -11.04
C ALA A 53 -5.49 -10.51 -9.82
N LEU A 54 -6.11 -9.38 -9.54
CA LEU A 54 -7.17 -9.27 -8.52
C LEU A 54 -8.43 -10.05 -8.93
N ALA A 55 -8.74 -10.09 -10.21
CA ALA A 55 -9.98 -10.64 -10.76
C ALA A 55 -11.21 -10.01 -10.07
N GLN A 56 -12.12 -10.82 -9.54
CA GLN A 56 -13.32 -10.36 -8.81
C GLN A 56 -13.11 -10.32 -7.28
N ARG A 57 -11.88 -10.46 -6.81
CA ARG A 57 -11.60 -10.45 -5.37
C ARG A 57 -11.73 -9.04 -4.81
N ARG A 58 -12.23 -8.95 -3.59
CA ARG A 58 -12.19 -7.73 -2.81
C ARG A 58 -10.73 -7.48 -2.38
N GLY A 59 -10.17 -6.37 -2.82
CA GLY A 59 -8.76 -6.08 -2.53
C GLY A 59 -8.22 -4.93 -3.33
N ALA A 60 -6.93 -4.68 -3.20
CA ALA A 60 -6.23 -3.63 -3.93
C ALA A 60 -4.80 -4.03 -4.29
N VAL A 61 -4.31 -3.44 -5.37
CA VAL A 61 -2.90 -3.45 -5.75
C VAL A 61 -2.46 -2.02 -6.01
N VAL A 62 -1.38 -1.60 -5.36
CA VAL A 62 -0.73 -0.31 -5.61
C VAL A 62 0.69 -0.57 -6.07
N VAL A 63 1.12 0.07 -7.16
CA VAL A 63 2.48 -0.01 -7.68
C VAL A 63 3.04 1.39 -7.84
N LEU A 64 4.20 1.63 -7.22
CA LEU A 64 4.92 2.90 -7.25
C LEU A 64 6.27 2.76 -7.94
N ASN A 65 6.70 3.80 -8.63
CA ASN A 65 8.10 3.98 -8.97
C ASN A 65 8.89 4.32 -7.69
N VAL A 66 9.89 3.53 -7.36
CA VAL A 66 10.64 3.68 -6.09
C VAL A 66 11.43 4.99 -5.98
N LYS A 67 11.79 5.61 -7.10
CA LYS A 67 12.61 6.82 -7.12
C LYS A 67 11.78 8.09 -7.08
N THR A 68 10.64 8.10 -7.79
CA THR A 68 9.85 9.31 -8.00
C THR A 68 8.56 9.35 -7.19
N GLY A 69 8.02 8.21 -6.77
CA GLY A 69 6.69 8.11 -6.18
C GLY A 69 5.54 8.15 -7.20
N ALA A 70 5.85 8.16 -8.50
CA ALA A 70 4.84 8.06 -9.54
C ALA A 70 4.00 6.79 -9.36
N VAL A 71 2.68 6.93 -9.31
CA VAL A 71 1.76 5.80 -9.23
C VAL A 71 1.67 5.16 -10.61
N LEU A 72 2.19 3.94 -10.75
CA LEU A 72 2.22 3.20 -12.01
C LEU A 72 0.97 2.33 -12.19
N ALA A 73 0.38 1.85 -11.09
CA ALA A 73 -0.90 1.18 -11.06
C ALA A 73 -1.58 1.37 -9.71
N MET A 74 -2.90 1.49 -9.72
CA MET A 74 -3.75 1.55 -8.54
C MET A 74 -5.05 0.82 -8.88
N ALA A 75 -5.10 -0.49 -8.61
CA ALA A 75 -6.25 -1.32 -8.85
C ALA A 75 -7.03 -1.54 -7.56
N SER A 76 -8.36 -1.51 -7.65
CA SER A 76 -9.29 -1.80 -6.55
C SER A 76 -10.37 -2.75 -7.07
N GLY A 77 -10.57 -3.85 -6.37
CA GLY A 77 -11.56 -4.86 -6.75
C GLY A 77 -12.64 -5.06 -5.68
N PRO A 78 -13.88 -5.43 -6.04
CA PRO A 78 -14.38 -5.46 -7.41
C PRO A 78 -14.43 -4.06 -8.03
N SER A 79 -14.32 -3.99 -9.36
CA SER A 79 -14.32 -2.74 -10.11
C SER A 79 -15.56 -2.65 -11.02
N PHE A 80 -15.71 -1.51 -11.67
CA PHE A 80 -16.80 -1.27 -12.63
C PHE A 80 -16.23 -0.58 -13.88
N ASP A 81 -16.97 -0.68 -15.00
CA ASP A 81 -16.65 0.07 -16.22
C ASP A 81 -17.09 1.54 -16.05
N PRO A 82 -16.17 2.53 -15.99
CA PRO A 82 -16.53 3.94 -15.84
C PRO A 82 -17.30 4.49 -17.04
N ASN A 83 -17.22 3.85 -18.21
CA ASN A 83 -17.95 4.28 -19.41
C ASN A 83 -19.47 4.18 -19.27
N ILE A 84 -19.98 3.42 -18.31
CA ILE A 84 -21.42 3.38 -18.02
C ILE A 84 -21.98 4.77 -17.67
N PHE A 85 -21.15 5.66 -17.13
CA PHE A 85 -21.52 7.03 -16.76
C PHE A 85 -21.47 8.04 -17.91
N THR A 86 -21.02 7.64 -19.09
CA THR A 86 -21.03 8.52 -20.29
C THR A 86 -22.42 8.58 -20.95
N ARG A 87 -23.37 7.79 -20.48
CA ARG A 87 -24.75 7.70 -20.92
C ARG A 87 -25.71 7.63 -19.72
N ARG A 88 -27.01 7.73 -20.00
CA ARG A 88 -28.03 7.52 -18.96
C ARG A 88 -27.97 6.08 -18.45
N ILE A 89 -27.75 5.91 -17.16
CA ILE A 89 -27.71 4.61 -16.49
C ILE A 89 -29.15 4.15 -16.26
N THR A 90 -29.43 2.87 -16.59
CA THR A 90 -30.72 2.26 -16.28
C THR A 90 -30.81 1.88 -14.80
N GLN A 91 -32.04 1.80 -14.26
CA GLN A 91 -32.24 1.37 -12.88
C GLN A 91 -31.73 -0.06 -12.62
N ALA A 92 -31.81 -0.94 -13.64
CA ALA A 92 -31.28 -2.30 -13.54
C ALA A 92 -29.75 -2.34 -13.43
N GLU A 93 -29.03 -1.52 -14.22
CA GLU A 93 -27.58 -1.37 -14.14
C GLU A 93 -27.16 -0.81 -12.80
N TRP A 94 -27.85 0.23 -12.31
CA TRP A 94 -27.59 0.81 -11.00
C TRP A 94 -27.76 -0.20 -9.87
N LYS A 95 -28.89 -0.96 -9.86
CA LYS A 95 -29.11 -2.04 -8.90
C LYS A 95 -28.05 -3.13 -8.97
N ARG A 96 -27.56 -3.46 -10.18
CA ARG A 96 -26.45 -4.43 -10.35
C ARG A 96 -25.16 -3.92 -9.69
N LEU A 97 -24.80 -2.67 -9.90
CA LEU A 97 -23.63 -2.04 -9.27
C LEU A 97 -23.74 -2.02 -7.74
N GLN A 98 -24.94 -1.71 -7.20
CA GLN A 98 -25.15 -1.70 -5.76
C GLN A 98 -25.09 -3.10 -5.11
N ARG A 99 -25.33 -4.17 -5.88
CA ARG A 99 -25.21 -5.56 -5.40
C ARG A 99 -23.77 -6.09 -5.40
N GLN A 100 -22.86 -5.42 -6.09
CA GLN A 100 -21.44 -5.74 -6.06
C GLN A 100 -20.84 -5.17 -4.76
N ASP A 101 -19.93 -5.89 -4.16
CA ASP A 101 -19.25 -5.54 -2.90
C ASP A 101 -18.58 -4.16 -2.93
N ASN A 102 -19.36 -3.08 -2.89
CA ASN A 102 -18.91 -1.69 -2.92
C ASN A 102 -17.87 -1.39 -4.02
N PRO A 103 -18.24 -1.47 -5.32
CA PRO A 103 -17.29 -1.28 -6.43
C PRO A 103 -16.75 0.15 -6.53
N PHE A 104 -17.43 1.12 -5.88
CA PHE A 104 -17.00 2.51 -5.80
C PHE A 104 -15.97 2.76 -4.69
N LEU A 105 -15.78 1.80 -3.79
CA LEU A 105 -14.80 1.93 -2.72
C LEU A 105 -13.38 1.75 -3.28
N ASN A 106 -12.57 2.80 -3.20
CA ASN A 106 -11.15 2.68 -3.55
C ASN A 106 -10.38 2.02 -2.39
N ARG A 107 -10.26 0.69 -2.44
CA ARG A 107 -9.58 -0.12 -1.42
C ARG A 107 -8.08 0.17 -1.30
N ALA A 108 -7.46 0.75 -2.32
CA ALA A 108 -6.07 1.18 -2.26
C ALA A 108 -5.82 2.31 -1.24
N LEU A 109 -6.91 3.02 -0.87
CA LEU A 109 -6.90 4.16 0.05
C LEU A 109 -7.66 3.87 1.35
N GLN A 110 -8.08 2.63 1.61
CA GLN A 110 -8.71 2.26 2.88
C GLN A 110 -7.68 1.76 3.88
N GLY A 111 -7.91 2.04 5.17
CA GLY A 111 -7.08 1.53 6.26
C GLY A 111 -7.38 0.07 6.56
N TYR A 112 -6.32 -0.71 6.71
CA TYR A 112 -6.38 -2.12 7.12
C TYR A 112 -5.32 -2.40 8.17
N PRO A 113 -5.52 -3.35 9.09
CA PRO A 113 -4.43 -3.88 9.89
C PRO A 113 -3.34 -4.43 8.96
N PRO A 114 -2.11 -3.89 9.01
CA PRO A 114 -1.04 -4.28 8.09
C PRO A 114 -0.43 -5.65 8.42
N ALA A 115 -0.75 -6.20 9.57
CA ALA A 115 -0.19 -7.46 10.07
C ALA A 115 1.34 -7.51 9.96
N SER A 116 1.90 -8.68 9.67
CA SER A 116 3.36 -8.88 9.62
C SER A 116 4.11 -8.01 8.60
N THR A 117 3.45 -7.30 7.69
CA THR A 117 4.12 -6.32 6.84
C THR A 117 4.63 -5.13 7.67
N PHE A 118 3.99 -4.85 8.80
CA PHE A 118 4.35 -3.80 9.75
C PHE A 118 5.66 -4.07 10.51
N LYS A 119 6.15 -5.31 10.51
CA LYS A 119 7.44 -5.68 11.14
C LYS A 119 8.61 -4.91 10.54
N ILE A 120 8.48 -4.35 9.34
CA ILE A 120 9.42 -3.38 8.77
C ILE A 120 9.51 -2.13 9.66
N VAL A 121 8.36 -1.58 10.08
CA VAL A 121 8.30 -0.42 10.96
C VAL A 121 8.86 -0.74 12.34
N THR A 122 8.48 -1.89 12.91
CA THR A 122 8.94 -2.33 14.23
C THR A 122 10.45 -2.60 14.24
N THR A 123 11.01 -3.19 13.16
CA THR A 123 12.47 -3.33 13.00
C THR A 123 13.15 -1.97 12.97
N THR A 124 12.61 -1.04 12.18
CA THR A 124 13.14 0.33 12.09
C THR A 124 13.13 0.99 13.48
N ALA A 125 12.00 0.97 14.18
CA ALA A 125 11.88 1.55 15.51
C ALA A 125 12.84 0.88 16.51
N GLY A 126 13.00 -0.45 16.44
CA GLY A 126 13.89 -1.22 17.29
C GLY A 126 15.34 -0.76 17.21
N ILE A 127 15.87 -0.71 16.00
CA ILE A 127 17.27 -0.36 15.76
C ILE A 127 17.50 1.14 15.92
N GLU A 128 16.64 1.97 15.33
CA GLU A 128 16.81 3.43 15.32
C GLU A 128 16.53 4.09 16.69
N SER A 129 15.88 3.42 17.61
CA SER A 129 15.76 3.89 19.01
C SER A 129 17.03 3.65 19.83
N GLY A 130 18.01 2.92 19.30
CA GLY A 130 19.23 2.50 20.00
C GLY A 130 18.98 1.42 21.07
N LYS A 131 17.74 0.90 21.18
CA LYS A 131 17.43 -0.22 22.10
C LYS A 131 17.97 -1.55 21.60
N PHE A 132 18.10 -1.70 20.29
CA PHE A 132 18.69 -2.85 19.63
C PHE A 132 19.74 -2.40 18.61
N SER A 133 20.74 -3.23 18.38
CA SER A 133 21.62 -3.11 17.22
C SER A 133 21.11 -4.00 16.07
N ALA A 134 21.65 -3.79 14.87
CA ALA A 134 21.39 -4.64 13.72
C ALA A 134 21.74 -6.12 13.96
N ASP A 135 22.71 -6.37 14.85
CA ASP A 135 23.23 -7.70 15.18
C ASP A 135 22.56 -8.30 16.44
N SER A 136 21.61 -7.61 17.05
CA SER A 136 20.91 -8.11 18.22
C SER A 136 20.19 -9.40 17.91
N VAL A 137 20.27 -10.37 18.82
CA VAL A 137 19.58 -11.67 18.76
C VAL A 137 18.68 -11.83 19.97
N LEU A 138 17.53 -12.49 19.78
CA LEU A 138 16.57 -12.81 20.84
C LEU A 138 16.17 -14.27 20.76
N GLY A 139 15.96 -14.88 21.91
CA GLY A 139 15.32 -16.19 22.00
C GLY A 139 13.84 -16.09 21.65
N THR A 140 13.37 -17.02 20.84
CA THR A 140 11.94 -17.13 20.46
C THR A 140 11.33 -18.39 21.07
N ALA A 141 10.05 -18.36 21.32
CA ALA A 141 9.31 -19.46 21.97
C ALA A 141 7.96 -19.66 21.28
N ALA A 142 7.24 -20.71 21.65
CA ALA A 142 5.88 -20.95 21.15
C ALA A 142 4.91 -19.83 21.52
N TYR A 143 5.17 -19.13 22.61
CA TYR A 143 4.40 -17.96 23.09
C TYR A 143 5.22 -17.13 24.09
N ILE A 144 4.75 -15.92 24.35
CA ILE A 144 5.14 -15.11 25.51
C ILE A 144 3.90 -14.81 26.36
N SER A 145 4.09 -14.64 27.67
CA SER A 145 3.02 -14.23 28.58
C SER A 145 3.17 -12.75 28.91
N VAL A 146 2.12 -11.95 28.68
CA VAL A 146 2.10 -10.52 28.98
C VAL A 146 0.77 -10.18 29.65
N GLY A 147 0.81 -9.64 30.85
CA GLY A 147 -0.40 -9.30 31.61
C GLY A 147 -1.33 -10.49 31.88
N GLY A 148 -0.79 -11.69 31.99
CA GLY A 148 -1.56 -12.92 32.17
C GLY A 148 -2.15 -13.53 30.91
N HIS A 149 -1.97 -12.89 29.74
CA HIS A 149 -2.41 -13.41 28.43
C HIS A 149 -1.26 -14.04 27.66
N LEU A 150 -1.55 -15.09 26.91
CA LEU A 150 -0.59 -15.79 26.04
C LEU A 150 -0.65 -15.22 24.63
N PHE A 151 0.50 -14.77 24.12
CA PHE A 151 0.67 -14.28 22.75
C PHE A 151 1.52 -15.28 21.96
N HIS A 152 0.91 -15.93 20.98
CA HIS A 152 1.47 -17.09 20.30
C HIS A 152 2.38 -16.73 19.12
N GLU A 153 3.35 -17.62 18.90
CA GLU A 153 4.19 -17.60 17.72
C GLU A 153 3.41 -18.08 16.49
N HIS A 154 3.78 -17.54 15.32
CA HIS A 154 3.28 -18.03 14.05
C HIS A 154 3.83 -19.45 13.79
N GLY A 155 2.93 -20.41 13.60
CA GLY A 155 3.31 -21.81 13.38
C GLY A 155 3.47 -22.67 14.66
N GLY A 156 3.22 -22.12 15.85
CA GLY A 156 3.08 -22.86 17.09
C GLY A 156 4.38 -23.27 17.79
N GLY A 157 5.56 -22.95 17.24
CA GLY A 157 6.86 -23.22 17.83
C GLY A 157 7.81 -22.01 17.76
N GLY A 158 8.84 -21.98 18.63
CA GLY A 158 9.92 -21.01 18.53
C GLY A 158 10.93 -21.38 17.43
N TYR A 159 11.71 -20.38 17.00
CA TYR A 159 12.79 -20.52 16.00
C TYR A 159 14.19 -20.56 16.64
N GLY A 160 14.28 -20.78 17.97
CA GLY A 160 15.54 -20.67 18.72
C GLY A 160 15.97 -19.20 18.89
N THR A 161 17.27 -18.97 19.01
CA THR A 161 17.85 -17.63 19.10
C THR A 161 18.14 -17.12 17.70
N ILE A 162 17.45 -16.05 17.27
CA ILE A 162 17.55 -15.50 15.91
C ILE A 162 17.76 -13.98 15.96
N GLY A 163 18.29 -13.41 14.86
CA GLY A 163 18.42 -11.99 14.65
C GLY A 163 17.30 -11.41 13.79
N PHE A 164 17.32 -10.07 13.56
CA PHE A 164 16.31 -9.37 12.78
C PHE A 164 16.09 -9.95 11.39
N ARG A 165 17.17 -10.33 10.67
CA ARG A 165 17.08 -10.91 9.33
C ARG A 165 16.16 -12.13 9.31
N ASP A 166 16.41 -13.07 10.19
CA ASP A 166 15.68 -14.35 10.23
C ASP A 166 14.29 -14.17 10.86
N ALA A 167 14.16 -13.26 11.83
CA ALA A 167 12.87 -12.88 12.40
C ALA A 167 11.92 -12.28 11.33
N ILE A 168 12.45 -11.49 10.37
CA ILE A 168 11.69 -11.00 9.22
C ILE A 168 11.39 -12.16 8.27
N ALA A 169 12.36 -13.02 7.96
CA ALA A 169 12.24 -14.13 7.02
C ALA A 169 11.15 -15.14 7.44
N TYR A 170 11.17 -15.56 8.68
CA TYR A 170 10.21 -16.50 9.27
C TYR A 170 8.94 -15.82 9.76
N SER A 171 8.95 -14.49 9.80
CA SER A 171 7.83 -13.72 10.35
C SER A 171 7.56 -13.99 11.83
N SER A 172 8.62 -14.21 12.64
CA SER A 172 8.48 -14.54 14.06
C SER A 172 7.68 -13.46 14.82
N ASN A 173 6.63 -13.87 15.49
CA ASN A 173 5.82 -12.98 16.33
C ASN A 173 6.53 -12.73 17.67
N THR A 174 6.99 -13.80 18.34
CA THR A 174 7.57 -13.68 19.67
C THR A 174 8.86 -12.88 19.69
N PHE A 175 9.62 -12.85 18.59
CA PHE A 175 10.72 -11.91 18.41
C PHE A 175 10.22 -10.46 18.43
N PHE A 176 9.23 -10.14 17.59
CA PHE A 176 8.72 -8.77 17.45
C PHE A 176 7.89 -8.30 18.64
N TYR A 177 7.26 -9.19 19.39
CA TYR A 177 6.63 -8.85 20.67
C TYR A 177 7.66 -8.29 21.66
N GLN A 178 8.81 -8.97 21.81
CA GLN A 178 9.91 -8.52 22.67
C GLN A 178 10.49 -7.19 22.21
N VAL A 179 10.68 -7.02 20.90
CA VAL A 179 11.14 -5.75 20.33
C VAL A 179 10.14 -4.63 20.66
N GLY A 180 8.85 -4.85 20.41
CA GLY A 180 7.81 -3.85 20.67
C GLY A 180 7.72 -3.43 22.13
N LEU A 181 7.72 -4.39 23.04
CA LEU A 181 7.69 -4.12 24.49
C LEU A 181 8.91 -3.30 24.98
N THR A 182 10.08 -3.54 24.38
CA THR A 182 11.32 -2.82 24.74
C THR A 182 11.34 -1.41 24.14
N VAL A 183 10.81 -1.23 22.93
CA VAL A 183 10.87 0.03 22.17
C VAL A 183 9.78 1.01 22.57
N GLY A 184 8.60 0.48 22.88
CA GLY A 184 7.40 1.24 23.24
C GLY A 184 6.60 1.75 22.04
N PRO A 185 5.30 2.03 22.25
CA PRO A 185 4.38 2.42 21.19
C PRO A 185 4.73 3.78 20.56
N GLU A 186 5.26 4.72 21.32
CA GLU A 186 5.61 6.06 20.84
C GLU A 186 6.73 6.02 19.79
N ASN A 187 7.77 5.20 20.00
CA ASN A 187 8.84 5.04 19.03
C ASN A 187 8.35 4.33 17.77
N ILE A 188 7.47 3.33 17.92
CA ILE A 188 6.84 2.65 16.78
C ILE A 188 6.01 3.64 15.98
N ALA A 189 5.15 4.44 16.61
CA ALA A 189 4.34 5.47 15.96
C ALA A 189 5.21 6.54 15.28
N LYS A 190 6.25 7.01 15.95
CA LYS A 190 7.22 7.99 15.40
C LYS A 190 7.85 7.50 14.10
N TRP A 191 8.33 6.25 14.06
CA TRP A 191 8.97 5.70 12.87
C TRP A 191 7.97 5.34 11.79
N GLY A 192 6.77 4.88 12.15
CA GLY A 192 5.69 4.69 11.20
C GLY A 192 5.32 5.99 10.46
N GLY A 193 5.20 7.10 11.19
CA GLY A 193 4.95 8.42 10.61
C GLY A 193 6.08 8.91 9.70
N ARG A 194 7.36 8.69 10.08
CA ARG A 194 8.52 8.99 9.23
C ARG A 194 8.54 8.16 7.93
N LEU A 195 8.08 6.93 8.00
CA LEU A 195 7.96 6.03 6.84
C LEU A 195 6.72 6.30 5.98
N GLY A 196 5.77 7.13 6.44
CA GLY A 196 4.65 7.59 5.63
C GLY A 196 3.26 7.29 6.18
N ILE A 197 3.11 6.53 7.25
CA ILE A 197 1.80 6.22 7.84
C ILE A 197 1.17 7.48 8.40
N GLY A 198 -0.08 7.76 8.03
CA GLY A 198 -0.82 8.95 8.45
C GLY A 198 -0.38 10.26 7.81
N THR A 199 0.73 10.24 7.05
CA THR A 199 1.33 11.44 6.44
C THR A 199 1.37 11.40 4.92
N THR A 200 1.06 10.25 4.31
CA THR A 200 1.02 10.08 2.86
C THR A 200 -0.22 10.77 2.28
N SER A 201 -0.01 11.55 1.22
CA SER A 201 -1.10 12.22 0.52
C SER A 201 -1.93 11.24 -0.31
N ASN A 202 -3.25 11.36 -0.25
CA ASN A 202 -4.19 10.68 -1.15
C ASN A 202 -4.25 11.30 -2.56
N MET A 203 -3.31 12.17 -2.91
CA MET A 203 -3.20 12.80 -4.24
C MET A 203 -4.47 13.58 -4.67
N GLY A 204 -5.30 13.99 -3.71
CA GLY A 204 -6.58 14.65 -3.95
C GLY A 204 -7.72 13.69 -4.34
N LEU A 205 -7.52 12.37 -4.25
CA LEU A 205 -8.60 11.40 -4.40
C LEU A 205 -9.49 11.40 -3.16
N GLU A 206 -10.79 11.36 -3.39
CA GLU A 206 -11.81 11.36 -2.32
C GLU A 206 -12.06 9.94 -1.78
N GLY A 207 -12.73 9.86 -0.62
CA GLY A 207 -13.17 8.60 -0.04
C GLY A 207 -12.06 7.73 0.55
N GLY A 208 -10.83 8.28 0.69
CA GLY A 208 -9.72 7.58 1.33
C GLY A 208 -9.61 7.89 2.82
N SER A 209 -9.04 6.95 3.57
CA SER A 209 -8.61 7.13 4.95
C SER A 209 -7.12 7.48 5.02
N ARG A 210 -6.66 7.84 6.21
CA ARG A 210 -5.25 7.91 6.54
C ARG A 210 -4.91 6.78 7.49
N GLY A 211 -3.72 6.21 7.34
CA GLY A 211 -3.21 5.26 8.30
C GLY A 211 -3.05 5.89 9.68
N SER A 212 -3.09 5.07 10.71
CA SER A 212 -2.88 5.49 12.11
C SER A 212 -2.14 4.41 12.90
N ILE A 213 -1.29 4.86 13.78
CA ILE A 213 -0.63 4.03 14.79
C ILE A 213 -0.92 4.71 16.13
N PRO A 214 -1.99 4.33 16.81
CA PRO A 214 -2.38 4.97 18.05
C PRO A 214 -1.31 4.83 19.15
N THR A 215 -1.09 5.93 19.84
CA THR A 215 -0.27 6.01 21.05
C THR A 215 -1.16 5.87 22.29
N PRO A 216 -0.59 5.69 23.50
CA PRO A 216 -1.36 5.68 24.75
C PRO A 216 -2.29 6.87 24.89
N ALA A 217 -1.80 8.08 24.62
CA ALA A 217 -2.59 9.31 24.69
C ALA A 217 -3.74 9.34 23.66
N GLU A 218 -3.51 8.81 22.48
CA GLU A 218 -4.54 8.71 21.43
C GLU A 218 -5.59 7.66 21.75
N LYS A 219 -5.20 6.52 22.32
CA LYS A 219 -6.15 5.49 22.77
C LYS A 219 -7.07 6.04 23.85
N GLU A 220 -6.51 6.67 24.87
CA GLU A 220 -7.28 7.30 25.92
C GLU A 220 -8.25 8.36 25.39
N ARG A 221 -7.77 9.23 24.49
CA ARG A 221 -8.60 10.29 23.87
C ARG A 221 -9.74 9.73 23.01
N LEU A 222 -9.50 8.64 22.25
CA LEU A 222 -10.47 8.09 21.30
C LEU A 222 -11.46 7.12 21.92
N PHE A 223 -11.01 6.34 22.92
CA PHE A 223 -11.78 5.23 23.48
C PHE A 223 -12.05 5.38 24.98
N GLY A 224 -11.42 6.34 25.68
CA GLY A 224 -11.51 6.49 27.14
C GLY A 224 -10.87 5.34 27.92
N GLU A 225 -9.95 4.61 27.29
CA GLU A 225 -9.33 3.41 27.83
C GLU A 225 -7.81 3.59 28.00
N PRO A 226 -7.22 3.06 29.10
CA PRO A 226 -5.78 3.07 29.29
C PRO A 226 -5.08 2.14 28.28
N TRP A 227 -3.79 2.39 28.07
CA TRP A 227 -2.94 1.52 27.27
C TRP A 227 -2.43 0.34 28.10
N TYR A 228 -2.57 -0.84 27.58
CA TYR A 228 -2.06 -2.06 28.19
C TYR A 228 -0.84 -2.60 27.44
N ALA A 229 -0.01 -3.41 28.11
CA ALA A 229 1.13 -4.04 27.47
C ALA A 229 0.73 -4.92 26.25
N GLY A 230 -0.46 -5.53 26.31
CA GLY A 230 -1.05 -6.27 25.18
C GLY A 230 -1.30 -5.42 23.93
N ASP A 231 -1.63 -4.13 24.09
CA ASP A 231 -1.78 -3.21 22.97
C ASP A 231 -0.43 -3.00 22.26
N THR A 232 0.67 -2.89 23.04
CA THR A 232 2.02 -2.80 22.47
C THR A 232 2.41 -4.06 21.72
N VAL A 233 2.10 -5.23 22.28
CA VAL A 233 2.35 -6.55 21.65
C VAL A 233 1.61 -6.63 20.30
N SER A 234 0.33 -6.28 20.27
CA SER A 234 -0.48 -6.26 19.04
C SER A 234 0.05 -5.25 18.02
N THR A 235 0.37 -4.03 18.48
CA THR A 235 0.94 -2.97 17.64
C THR A 235 2.26 -3.41 17.00
N ALA A 236 3.13 -4.09 17.74
CA ALA A 236 4.45 -4.53 17.25
C ALA A 236 4.39 -5.44 16.02
N ILE A 237 3.28 -6.13 15.81
CA ILE A 237 3.07 -7.00 14.65
C ILE A 237 2.00 -6.47 13.68
N GLY A 238 1.59 -5.19 13.83
CA GLY A 238 0.63 -4.53 12.94
C GLY A 238 -0.80 -5.04 13.08
N GLN A 239 -1.20 -5.38 14.30
CA GLN A 239 -2.56 -5.78 14.67
C GLN A 239 -3.16 -4.77 15.66
N GLY A 240 -4.31 -5.09 16.21
CA GLY A 240 -5.02 -4.23 17.14
C GLY A 240 -5.54 -2.95 16.46
N LEU A 241 -5.16 -1.80 16.99
CA LEU A 241 -5.66 -0.50 16.52
C LEU A 241 -4.87 0.09 15.33
N VAL A 242 -3.81 -0.57 14.88
CA VAL A 242 -2.99 -0.08 13.76
C VAL A 242 -3.76 -0.21 12.45
N GLN A 243 -3.83 0.89 11.70
CA GLN A 243 -4.44 0.95 10.37
C GLN A 243 -3.45 1.54 9.37
N VAL A 244 -3.27 0.90 8.23
CA VAL A 244 -2.38 1.39 7.15
C VAL A 244 -3.05 1.15 5.81
N THR A 245 -3.00 2.13 4.91
CA THR A 245 -3.55 1.95 3.56
C THR A 245 -2.57 1.18 2.66
N PRO A 246 -3.03 0.47 1.62
CA PRO A 246 -2.15 -0.14 0.63
C PRO A 246 -1.20 0.87 -0.03
N LEU A 247 -1.64 2.11 -0.23
CA LEU A 247 -0.78 3.18 -0.73
C LEU A 247 0.37 3.48 0.23
N GLU A 248 0.09 3.64 1.53
CA GLU A 248 1.11 3.86 2.55
C GLU A 248 2.06 2.67 2.69
N MET A 249 1.54 1.44 2.61
CA MET A 249 2.38 0.24 2.61
C MET A 249 3.36 0.23 1.42
N ALA A 250 2.91 0.64 0.23
CA ALA A 250 3.77 0.76 -0.94
C ALA A 250 4.84 1.86 -0.76
N VAL A 251 4.50 2.98 -0.11
CA VAL A 251 5.45 4.06 0.23
C VAL A 251 6.51 3.56 1.21
N ILE A 252 6.14 2.83 2.25
CA ILE A 252 7.07 2.24 3.22
C ILE A 252 8.10 1.37 2.51
N VAL A 253 7.64 0.43 1.69
CA VAL A 253 8.57 -0.51 1.04
C VAL A 253 9.37 0.17 -0.07
N ALA A 254 8.84 1.22 -0.72
CA ALA A 254 9.61 2.07 -1.64
C ALA A 254 10.75 2.79 -0.92
N ALA A 255 10.52 3.30 0.29
CA ALA A 255 11.57 3.94 1.08
C ALA A 255 12.69 2.96 1.48
N ILE A 256 12.36 1.71 1.77
CA ILE A 256 13.37 0.66 1.99
C ILE A 256 14.15 0.39 0.70
N ALA A 257 13.45 0.31 -0.44
CA ALA A 257 14.05 0.00 -1.74
C ALA A 257 15.03 1.07 -2.24
N ASN A 258 14.76 2.35 -2.01
CA ASN A 258 15.49 3.47 -2.61
C ASN A 258 16.54 4.13 -1.71
N GLY A 259 16.89 3.53 -0.57
CA GLY A 259 17.94 4.08 0.32
C GLY A 259 17.40 5.01 1.39
N GLY A 260 16.17 4.80 1.85
CA GLY A 260 15.58 5.55 2.96
C GLY A 260 14.95 6.87 2.56
N GLN A 261 14.59 7.04 1.29
CA GLN A 261 13.89 8.22 0.79
C GLN A 261 12.38 7.96 0.72
N ARG A 262 11.59 8.62 1.55
CA ARG A 262 10.14 8.56 1.49
C ARG A 262 9.64 9.31 0.26
N VAL A 263 9.10 8.58 -0.70
CA VAL A 263 8.50 9.15 -1.92
C VAL A 263 7.16 9.80 -1.64
N GLN A 264 6.77 10.76 -2.50
CA GLN A 264 5.47 11.40 -2.48
C GLN A 264 4.64 10.87 -3.66
N PRO A 265 3.58 10.08 -3.40
CA PRO A 265 2.72 9.56 -4.46
C PRO A 265 2.07 10.67 -5.28
N HIS A 266 2.02 10.50 -6.60
CA HIS A 266 1.38 11.43 -7.52
C HIS A 266 0.86 10.70 -8.76
N LEU A 267 -0.17 11.27 -9.39
CA LEU A 267 -0.85 10.71 -10.56
C LEU A 267 -0.59 11.49 -11.84
N PHE A 268 -0.25 12.78 -11.76
CA PHE A 268 0.02 13.59 -12.95
C PHE A 268 1.49 13.50 -13.33
N ALA A 269 1.77 13.20 -14.60
CA ALA A 269 3.15 13.13 -15.10
C ALA A 269 3.89 14.49 -14.97
N SER A 270 3.15 15.59 -15.02
CA SER A 270 3.68 16.94 -14.80
C SER A 270 4.16 17.21 -13.37
N GLU A 271 3.73 16.43 -12.40
CA GLU A 271 4.17 16.54 -11.01
C GLU A 271 5.47 15.78 -10.74
N THR A 272 5.90 14.92 -11.66
CA THR A 272 7.12 14.11 -11.48
C THR A 272 8.36 15.01 -11.43
N ASN A 273 9.20 14.80 -10.40
CA ASN A 273 10.42 15.57 -10.11
C ASN A 273 10.18 17.06 -9.79
N THR A 274 8.97 17.44 -9.40
CA THR A 274 8.71 18.79 -8.89
C THR A 274 9.10 18.92 -7.41
N PRO A 275 9.26 20.14 -6.87
CA PRO A 275 9.50 20.33 -5.44
C PRO A 275 8.44 19.66 -4.54
N LYS A 276 7.17 19.63 -4.98
CA LYS A 276 6.04 19.03 -4.26
C LYS A 276 6.17 17.50 -4.11
N THR A 277 6.73 16.85 -5.12
CA THR A 277 6.84 15.38 -5.18
C THR A 277 8.25 14.86 -4.89
N ARG A 278 9.17 15.77 -4.52
CA ARG A 278 10.54 15.40 -4.18
C ARG A 278 10.56 14.44 -2.99
N PRO A 279 11.25 13.29 -3.10
CA PRO A 279 11.41 12.36 -2.00
C PRO A 279 12.10 13.03 -0.79
N GLN A 280 11.69 12.64 0.39
CA GLN A 280 12.22 13.18 1.65
C GLN A 280 12.98 12.10 2.43
N PRO A 281 14.16 12.42 3.00
CA PRO A 281 14.90 11.45 3.79
C PRO A 281 14.10 11.04 5.03
N THR A 282 14.04 9.76 5.32
CA THR A 282 13.41 9.23 6.55
C THR A 282 14.30 9.42 7.77
N GLY A 283 15.60 9.64 7.57
CA GLY A 283 16.61 9.69 8.62
C GLY A 283 17.03 8.31 9.15
N MET A 284 16.67 7.24 8.44
CA MET A 284 17.09 5.87 8.77
C MET A 284 18.55 5.66 8.43
N HIS A 285 19.31 5.03 9.34
CA HIS A 285 20.71 4.69 9.11
C HIS A 285 20.87 3.57 8.09
N GLN A 286 21.99 3.61 7.35
CA GLN A 286 22.27 2.62 6.30
C GLN A 286 22.25 1.18 6.83
N ARG A 287 22.80 0.93 8.03
CA ARG A 287 22.82 -0.40 8.65
C ARG A 287 21.41 -0.94 8.94
N THR A 288 20.49 -0.08 9.35
CA THR A 288 19.08 -0.45 9.53
C THR A 288 18.44 -0.86 8.20
N LEU A 289 18.69 -0.07 7.15
CA LEU A 289 18.22 -0.39 5.79
C LEU A 289 18.73 -1.73 5.30
N GLU A 290 20.02 -2.00 5.45
CA GLU A 290 20.66 -3.26 5.05
C GLU A 290 20.08 -4.45 5.81
N THR A 291 19.86 -4.30 7.11
CA THR A 291 19.24 -5.35 7.93
C THR A 291 17.82 -5.68 7.44
N ILE A 292 16.99 -4.65 7.20
CA ILE A 292 15.62 -4.84 6.69
C ILE A 292 15.66 -5.47 5.31
N ARG A 293 16.47 -4.95 4.38
CA ARG A 293 16.61 -5.48 3.02
C ARG A 293 17.03 -6.94 3.02
N SER A 294 18.02 -7.31 3.84
CA SER A 294 18.48 -8.69 3.95
C SER A 294 17.37 -9.63 4.43
N GLY A 295 16.56 -9.19 5.39
CA GLY A 295 15.38 -9.92 5.85
C GLY A 295 14.30 -10.07 4.78
N LEU A 296 13.97 -8.98 4.05
CA LEU A 296 12.99 -9.00 2.97
C LEU A 296 13.43 -9.88 1.78
N ILE A 297 14.72 -9.91 1.47
CA ILE A 297 15.29 -10.85 0.49
C ILE A 297 15.14 -12.28 0.98
N ALA A 298 15.46 -12.55 2.23
CA ALA A 298 15.34 -13.88 2.82
C ALA A 298 13.88 -14.42 2.83
N VAL A 299 12.88 -13.53 3.00
CA VAL A 299 11.45 -13.90 2.83
C VAL A 299 11.19 -14.51 1.46
N VAL A 300 11.77 -13.97 0.40
CA VAL A 300 11.57 -14.44 -0.98
C VAL A 300 12.47 -15.62 -1.30
N GLN A 301 13.69 -15.67 -0.79
CA GLN A 301 14.62 -16.78 -1.09
C GLN A 301 14.20 -18.09 -0.45
N GLY A 302 13.69 -18.10 0.76
CA GLY A 302 13.35 -19.35 1.48
C GLY A 302 12.28 -19.18 2.56
N GLY A 303 11.77 -17.97 2.76
CA GLY A 303 10.77 -17.66 3.77
C GLY A 303 9.33 -17.76 3.25
N THR A 304 8.46 -16.94 3.83
CA THR A 304 7.00 -16.97 3.58
C THR A 304 6.59 -16.51 2.18
N GLY A 305 7.50 -15.87 1.42
CA GLY A 305 7.27 -15.38 0.05
C GLY A 305 8.01 -16.18 -1.04
N ARG A 306 8.52 -17.38 -0.73
CA ARG A 306 9.39 -18.17 -1.62
C ARG A 306 8.81 -18.47 -3.01
N GLN A 307 7.50 -18.39 -3.19
CA GLN A 307 6.84 -18.58 -4.50
C GLN A 307 7.24 -17.51 -5.54
N LEU A 308 7.77 -16.36 -5.09
CA LEU A 308 8.31 -15.33 -5.99
C LEU A 308 9.70 -15.67 -6.54
N ASN A 309 10.37 -16.68 -6.01
CA ASN A 309 11.72 -17.11 -6.43
C ASN A 309 11.66 -18.35 -7.33
N ASP A 310 10.79 -18.33 -8.32
CA ASP A 310 10.58 -19.43 -9.29
C ASP A 310 11.46 -19.35 -10.54
N GLY A 311 12.32 -18.34 -10.64
CA GLY A 311 13.19 -18.08 -11.79
C GLY A 311 12.52 -17.39 -12.95
N SER A 312 11.20 -17.17 -12.94
CA SER A 312 10.47 -16.50 -14.03
C SER A 312 10.55 -14.97 -13.99
N ILE A 313 11.01 -14.39 -12.87
CA ILE A 313 11.23 -12.97 -12.65
C ILE A 313 12.58 -12.73 -11.95
N PRO A 314 13.19 -11.56 -12.11
CA PRO A 314 14.35 -11.17 -11.31
C PRO A 314 14.06 -11.26 -9.81
N LEU A 315 15.10 -11.53 -9.00
CA LEU A 315 14.97 -11.61 -7.55
C LEU A 315 14.33 -10.32 -7.01
N THR A 316 13.26 -10.50 -6.24
CA THR A 316 12.53 -9.46 -5.52
C THR A 316 12.74 -9.57 -4.02
N ALA A 317 12.32 -8.57 -3.28
CA ALA A 317 12.33 -8.58 -1.83
C ALA A 317 10.94 -8.15 -1.31
N GLY A 318 10.49 -8.71 -0.20
CA GLY A 318 9.17 -8.34 0.31
C GLY A 318 8.79 -9.03 1.61
N LYS A 319 7.55 -8.80 2.04
CA LYS A 319 7.00 -9.33 3.28
C LYS A 319 5.54 -9.72 3.10
N THR A 320 5.19 -10.91 3.53
CA THR A 320 3.80 -11.37 3.64
C THR A 320 3.16 -10.88 4.93
N GLY A 321 1.85 -10.70 4.90
CA GLY A 321 1.03 -10.42 6.06
C GLY A 321 -0.26 -11.24 6.04
N THR A 322 -0.78 -11.54 7.21
CA THR A 322 -2.06 -12.21 7.42
C THR A 322 -2.73 -11.49 8.58
N ALA A 323 -3.72 -10.65 8.28
CA ALA A 323 -4.41 -9.84 9.27
C ALA A 323 -5.69 -10.55 9.72
N GLU A 324 -5.82 -10.73 11.01
CA GLU A 324 -7.04 -11.29 11.60
C GLU A 324 -8.23 -10.38 11.40
N VAL A 325 -9.37 -10.97 11.07
CA VAL A 325 -10.65 -10.27 10.89
C VAL A 325 -11.62 -10.77 11.96
N PRO A 326 -12.20 -9.87 12.78
CA PRO A 326 -13.17 -10.26 13.80
C PRO A 326 -14.39 -10.98 13.20
N GLY A 327 -15.08 -11.78 14.03
CA GLY A 327 -16.36 -12.42 13.64
C GLY A 327 -16.19 -13.72 12.84
N GLY A 328 -15.06 -14.41 12.95
CA GLY A 328 -14.86 -15.72 12.34
C GLY A 328 -14.71 -15.71 10.82
N GLN A 329 -14.51 -14.54 10.23
CA GLN A 329 -14.21 -14.40 8.80
C GLN A 329 -12.78 -14.89 8.51
N ARG A 330 -12.52 -15.24 7.23
CA ARG A 330 -11.15 -15.52 6.81
C ARG A 330 -10.30 -14.26 6.93
N ASN A 331 -9.03 -14.42 7.25
CA ASN A 331 -8.06 -13.34 7.41
C ASN A 331 -7.89 -12.56 6.11
N ASN A 332 -7.49 -11.28 6.22
CA ASN A 332 -7.02 -10.52 5.07
C ASN A 332 -5.58 -10.94 4.73
N ALA A 333 -5.36 -11.20 3.44
CA ALA A 333 -4.05 -11.58 2.92
C ALA A 333 -3.31 -10.36 2.39
N LEU A 334 -2.05 -10.17 2.81
CA LEU A 334 -1.25 -9.02 2.43
C LEU A 334 0.12 -9.44 1.89
N TYR A 335 0.65 -8.63 0.99
CA TYR A 335 2.04 -8.66 0.56
C TYR A 335 2.52 -7.26 0.22
N VAL A 336 3.74 -6.95 0.62
CA VAL A 336 4.48 -5.75 0.19
C VAL A 336 5.84 -6.17 -0.33
N GLY A 337 6.33 -5.52 -1.40
CA GLY A 337 7.64 -5.87 -1.94
C GLY A 337 8.14 -4.88 -2.98
N TYR A 338 9.38 -5.07 -3.37
CA TYR A 338 10.04 -4.26 -4.39
C TYR A 338 10.92 -5.14 -5.30
N GLY A 339 11.22 -4.63 -6.46
CA GLY A 339 12.11 -5.31 -7.38
C GLY A 339 12.61 -4.45 -8.54
N PRO A 340 13.69 -4.95 -9.22
CA PRO A 340 14.57 -6.04 -8.80
C PRO A 340 15.44 -5.65 -7.60
N VAL A 341 16.01 -6.61 -6.88
CA VAL A 341 16.82 -6.35 -5.66
C VAL A 341 18.04 -5.48 -5.95
N ASN A 342 18.77 -5.78 -7.03
CA ASN A 342 20.05 -5.10 -7.33
C ASN A 342 19.87 -3.67 -7.86
N ASN A 343 18.73 -3.35 -8.47
CA ASN A 343 18.41 -2.02 -8.98
C ASN A 343 16.90 -1.79 -8.85
N PRO A 344 16.41 -1.48 -7.65
CA PRO A 344 14.99 -1.33 -7.39
C PRO A 344 14.33 -0.28 -8.30
N GLN A 345 13.26 -0.68 -8.97
CA GLN A 345 12.51 0.16 -9.91
C GLN A 345 11.09 0.38 -9.46
N ILE A 346 10.41 -0.70 -9.00
CA ILE A 346 9.04 -0.62 -8.51
C ILE A 346 8.92 -1.19 -7.10
N ALA A 347 7.98 -0.62 -6.37
CA ALA A 347 7.48 -1.13 -5.09
C ALA A 347 5.98 -1.36 -5.21
N LEU A 348 5.48 -2.41 -4.58
CA LEU A 348 4.05 -2.71 -4.61
C LEU A 348 3.52 -3.15 -3.25
N ALA A 349 2.21 -2.93 -3.08
CA ALA A 349 1.43 -3.47 -1.99
C ALA A 349 0.19 -4.16 -2.55
N VAL A 350 -0.13 -5.32 -2.01
CA VAL A 350 -1.30 -6.12 -2.33
C VAL A 350 -2.07 -6.41 -1.06
N ILE A 351 -3.40 -6.23 -1.12
CA ILE A 351 -4.32 -6.72 -0.11
C ILE A 351 -5.45 -7.51 -0.78
N VAL A 352 -5.86 -8.61 -0.15
CA VAL A 352 -7.07 -9.36 -0.51
C VAL A 352 -7.89 -9.56 0.75
N GLU A 353 -9.05 -8.90 0.81
CA GLU A 353 -9.99 -9.05 1.92
C GLU A 353 -10.51 -10.49 1.99
N ASN A 354 -10.49 -11.07 3.19
CA ASN A 354 -10.90 -12.46 3.44
C ASN A 354 -10.17 -13.49 2.56
N GLY A 355 -8.95 -13.16 2.11
CA GLY A 355 -8.13 -13.99 1.23
C GLY A 355 -7.46 -15.18 1.93
N GLY A 356 -7.40 -15.20 3.25
CA GLY A 356 -6.69 -16.20 4.04
C GLY A 356 -5.24 -15.81 4.26
N TYR A 357 -4.29 -16.65 3.86
CA TYR A 357 -2.86 -16.39 4.07
C TYR A 357 -2.25 -15.51 2.97
N GLY A 358 -1.36 -14.58 3.38
CA GLY A 358 -0.66 -13.69 2.45
C GLY A 358 0.12 -14.45 1.37
N ALA A 359 0.78 -15.55 1.74
CA ALA A 359 1.51 -16.42 0.81
C ALA A 359 0.61 -17.05 -0.26
N GLU A 360 -0.65 -17.34 0.04
CA GLU A 360 -1.56 -18.06 -0.84
C GLU A 360 -2.37 -17.14 -1.76
N ALA A 361 -2.76 -15.96 -1.26
CA ALA A 361 -3.65 -15.06 -2.02
C ALA A 361 -2.95 -13.80 -2.52
N ALA A 362 -2.07 -13.16 -1.74
CA ALA A 362 -1.45 -11.89 -2.11
C ALA A 362 -0.14 -12.09 -2.91
N VAL A 363 0.68 -13.08 -2.56
CA VAL A 363 1.94 -13.39 -3.26
C VAL A 363 1.73 -13.74 -4.75
N PRO A 364 0.77 -14.59 -5.13
CA PRO A 364 0.51 -14.89 -6.55
C PRO A 364 0.10 -13.65 -7.35
N ILE A 365 -0.66 -12.72 -6.75
CA ILE A 365 -1.04 -11.45 -7.39
C ILE A 365 0.21 -10.60 -7.59
N ALA A 366 1.04 -10.44 -6.55
CA ALA A 366 2.30 -9.70 -6.64
C ALA A 366 3.23 -10.27 -7.72
N HIS A 367 3.32 -11.61 -7.83
CA HIS A 367 4.10 -12.29 -8.86
C HIS A 367 3.65 -11.91 -10.28
N GLN A 368 2.34 -11.95 -10.56
CA GLN A 368 1.80 -11.57 -11.86
C GLN A 368 2.11 -10.11 -12.20
N VAL A 369 2.01 -9.22 -11.24
CA VAL A 369 2.30 -7.78 -11.42
C VAL A 369 3.80 -7.55 -11.68
N PHE A 370 4.70 -8.16 -10.91
CA PHE A 370 6.14 -8.12 -11.15
C PHE A 370 6.48 -8.67 -12.55
N LYS A 371 5.91 -9.82 -12.92
CA LYS A 371 6.13 -10.44 -14.23
C LYS A 371 5.69 -9.52 -15.38
N ALA A 372 4.52 -8.87 -15.25
CA ALA A 372 4.05 -7.91 -16.24
C ALA A 372 5.00 -6.72 -16.40
N TYR A 373 5.54 -6.21 -15.29
CA TYR A 373 6.50 -5.11 -15.31
C TYR A 373 7.83 -5.52 -15.97
N PHE A 374 8.43 -6.63 -15.55
CA PHE A 374 9.75 -7.05 -16.04
C PHE A 374 9.72 -7.50 -17.50
N ASN A 375 8.67 -8.18 -17.94
CA ASN A 375 8.53 -8.57 -19.35
C ASN A 375 8.41 -7.35 -20.29
N LYS A 376 7.77 -6.27 -19.84
CA LYS A 376 7.72 -5.03 -20.61
C LYS A 376 9.08 -4.34 -20.69
N ALA A 377 9.87 -4.39 -19.62
CA ALA A 377 11.20 -3.80 -19.60
C ALA A 377 12.15 -4.49 -20.59
N THR A 378 12.06 -5.81 -20.72
CA THR A 378 12.86 -6.60 -21.68
C THR A 378 12.45 -6.35 -23.12
N SER A 379 11.18 -6.08 -23.42
CA SER A 379 10.69 -5.80 -24.78
C SER A 379 11.05 -4.40 -25.30
N LYS A 380 11.51 -3.50 -24.44
CA LYS A 380 11.95 -2.12 -24.79
C LYS A 380 13.46 -1.97 -24.94
N SER A 381 14.26 -2.98 -24.62
CA SER A 381 15.68 -2.98 -24.94
C SER A 381 15.85 -3.26 -26.42
N PRO A 382 16.41 -2.38 -27.25
CA PRO A 382 16.79 -2.75 -28.60
C PRO A 382 17.84 -3.86 -28.48
N LEU A 383 17.66 -4.91 -29.28
CA LEU A 383 18.70 -5.90 -29.53
C LEU A 383 19.97 -5.17 -29.96
N PRO A 384 21.15 -5.62 -29.52
CA PRO A 384 22.42 -4.98 -29.83
C PRO A 384 22.74 -4.97 -31.33
#